data_6555a052974bcc8ea12197b560da2d0a
#
_entry.id   6555a052974bcc8ea12197b560da2d0a
#
_cell.length_a   1.000
_cell.length_b   1.000
_cell.length_c   1.000
_cell.angle_alpha   90.00
_cell.angle_beta   90.00
_cell.angle_gamma   90.00
#
_symmetry.space_group_name_H-M   'P 1'
#
loop_
_entity.id
_entity.type
_entity.pdbx_description
1 polymer ?
#
loop_
_entity_poly.entity_id
_entity_poly.type
_entity_poly.pdbx_seq_one_letter_code
_entity_poly.pdbx_strand_id
1 'polypeptide(L)'
;ITGGGGQISGNFTFESASDLAILLRAGALPAPLTILEERSVGPSLGRDSIKSGTNAAIIALILVALYMFAVYGLVFGLTANLALLINISSILALLGLIGATLTLPGIAGIALTVGMAVDANVLIFERIREELRSGRSVISAIDNGFKQALRTIIDANTTTLIAAVILFQFGSGPVRGFAVTLALGVLTTMFTSILFSRGIISLWFNRIKPSKLNI
;
A
#
# COMPACT_ATOMS: atom_id res chain seq x y z
N ILE A 1 0.21 18.96 56.37
CA ILE A 1 0.37 17.57 56.87
C ILE A 1 1.67 17.53 57.63
N THR A 2 1.59 17.50 58.96
CA THR A 2 2.74 17.60 59.88
C THR A 2 3.57 16.29 60.00
N GLY A 3 3.50 15.36 59.06
CA GLY A 3 4.21 14.08 59.09
C GLY A 3 4.66 13.57 57.74
N GLY A 4 4.52 14.34 56.67
CA GLY A 4 4.98 13.95 55.31
C GLY A 4 4.24 12.76 54.67
N GLY A 5 3.21 12.21 55.33
CA GLY A 5 2.41 11.10 54.81
C GLY A 5 0.93 11.27 55.19
N GLY A 6 0.05 10.80 54.32
CA GLY A 6 -1.39 10.72 54.52
C GLY A 6 -1.88 9.31 54.24
N GLN A 7 -2.87 8.84 55.04
CA GLN A 7 -3.52 7.55 54.82
C GLN A 7 -4.96 7.80 54.37
N ILE A 8 -5.33 7.16 53.24
CA ILE A 8 -6.72 7.16 52.76
C ILE A 8 -7.29 5.78 53.08
N SER A 9 -8.36 5.76 53.93
CA SER A 9 -9.06 4.53 54.32
C SER A 9 -10.51 4.54 53.88
N GLY A 10 -11.00 3.39 53.42
CA GLY A 10 -12.37 3.21 52.94
C GLY A 10 -12.64 1.77 52.56
N ASN A 11 -13.84 1.46 52.09
CA ASN A 11 -14.21 0.14 51.59
C ASN A 11 -13.65 -0.09 50.16
N PHE A 12 -12.35 -0.13 50.05
CA PHE A 12 -11.68 -0.38 48.77
C PHE A 12 -11.49 -1.90 48.56
N THR A 13 -11.77 -2.37 47.34
CA THR A 13 -11.23 -3.66 46.87
C THR A 13 -9.75 -3.50 46.59
N PHE A 14 -9.01 -4.59 46.53
CA PHE A 14 -7.58 -4.55 46.19
C PHE A 14 -7.32 -3.84 44.85
N GLU A 15 -8.19 -4.09 43.88
CA GLU A 15 -8.11 -3.48 42.54
C GLU A 15 -8.35 -1.97 42.60
N SER A 16 -9.42 -1.51 43.25
CA SER A 16 -9.73 -0.09 43.39
C SER A 16 -8.71 0.67 44.23
N ALA A 17 -8.10 0.05 45.24
CA ALA A 17 -7.01 0.62 46.00
C ALA A 17 -5.73 0.77 45.17
N SER A 18 -5.42 -0.22 44.30
CA SER A 18 -4.28 -0.18 43.38
C SER A 18 -4.44 0.95 42.35
N ASP A 19 -5.63 1.07 41.76
CA ASP A 19 -5.93 2.12 40.79
C ASP A 19 -5.84 3.51 41.43
N LEU A 20 -6.38 3.67 42.64
CA LEU A 20 -6.27 4.93 43.38
C LEU A 20 -4.82 5.27 43.73
N ALA A 21 -3.99 4.28 44.07
CA ALA A 21 -2.57 4.48 44.33
C ALA A 21 -1.81 4.95 43.07
N ILE A 22 -2.15 4.39 41.88
CA ILE A 22 -1.58 4.81 40.60
C ILE A 22 -1.98 6.24 40.27
N LEU A 23 -3.26 6.60 40.43
CA LEU A 23 -3.77 7.96 40.23
C LEU A 23 -3.10 8.98 41.13
N LEU A 24 -2.94 8.65 42.42
CA LEU A 24 -2.26 9.53 43.39
C LEU A 24 -0.76 9.67 43.10
N ARG A 25 -0.10 8.62 42.61
CA ARG A 25 1.31 8.62 42.19
C ARG A 25 1.54 9.44 40.92
N ALA A 26 0.57 9.43 40.00
CA ALA A 26 0.60 10.25 38.79
C ALA A 26 0.42 11.75 39.05
N GLY A 27 -0.13 12.12 40.25
CA GLY A 27 -0.39 13.49 40.63
C GLY A 27 -1.69 14.04 40.03
N ALA A 28 -2.11 15.24 40.51
CA ALA A 28 -3.25 15.92 39.95
C ALA A 28 -2.93 16.43 38.54
N LEU A 29 -3.70 15.98 37.55
CA LEU A 29 -3.58 16.49 36.20
C LEU A 29 -3.96 17.98 36.17
N PRO A 30 -3.16 18.84 35.54
CA PRO A 30 -3.41 20.27 35.47
C PRO A 30 -4.64 20.66 34.62
N ALA A 31 -5.19 19.69 33.87
CA ALA A 31 -6.38 19.87 33.05
C ALA A 31 -7.23 18.58 33.05
N PRO A 32 -8.56 18.68 32.92
CA PRO A 32 -9.41 17.51 32.79
C PRO A 32 -9.09 16.78 31.47
N LEU A 33 -8.86 15.45 31.53
CA LEU A 33 -8.70 14.59 30.36
C LEU A 33 -10.07 14.06 29.95
N THR A 34 -10.41 14.23 28.67
CA THR A 34 -11.56 13.58 28.07
C THR A 34 -11.02 12.50 27.12
N ILE A 35 -11.50 11.26 27.28
CA ILE A 35 -11.19 10.17 26.36
C ILE A 35 -11.92 10.47 25.05
N LEU A 36 -11.18 10.79 23.99
CA LEU A 36 -11.73 11.08 22.66
C LEU A 36 -12.03 9.80 21.88
N GLU A 37 -11.22 8.78 22.06
CA GLU A 37 -11.38 7.50 21.37
C GLU A 37 -10.73 6.38 22.20
N GLU A 38 -11.46 5.30 22.41
CA GLU A 38 -10.94 4.06 22.99
C GLU A 38 -11.24 2.91 22.03
N ARG A 39 -10.21 2.20 21.57
CA ARG A 39 -10.34 1.01 20.75
C ARG A 39 -9.55 -0.13 21.34
N SER A 40 -10.25 -1.10 21.88
CA SER A 40 -9.66 -2.37 22.28
C SER A 40 -10.03 -3.47 21.29
N VAL A 41 -9.02 -4.07 20.68
CA VAL A 41 -9.17 -5.23 19.79
C VAL A 41 -8.57 -6.43 20.48
N GLY A 42 -9.39 -7.47 20.71
CA GLY A 42 -8.90 -8.72 21.30
C GLY A 42 -7.81 -9.37 20.42
N PRO A 43 -6.77 -9.99 21.01
CA PRO A 43 -5.65 -10.59 20.28
C PRO A 43 -6.05 -11.65 19.25
N SER A 44 -7.18 -12.35 19.47
CA SER A 44 -7.74 -13.33 18.56
C SER A 44 -8.33 -12.67 17.29
N LEU A 45 -9.15 -11.62 17.47
CA LEU A 45 -9.75 -10.90 16.35
C LEU A 45 -8.68 -10.24 15.46
N GLY A 46 -7.62 -9.70 16.05
CA GLY A 46 -6.50 -9.13 15.30
C GLY A 46 -5.80 -10.19 14.44
N ARG A 47 -5.47 -11.37 15.01
CA ARG A 47 -4.82 -12.46 14.29
C ARG A 47 -5.68 -13.04 13.18
N ASP A 48 -6.96 -13.24 13.41
CA ASP A 48 -7.88 -13.79 12.42
C ASP A 48 -8.08 -12.82 11.26
N SER A 49 -8.17 -11.53 11.53
CA SER A 49 -8.29 -10.49 10.51
C SER A 49 -7.02 -10.38 9.65
N ILE A 50 -5.82 -10.43 10.26
CA ILE A 50 -4.54 -10.44 9.54
C ILE A 50 -4.45 -11.69 8.66
N LYS A 51 -4.77 -12.87 9.19
CA LYS A 51 -4.72 -14.13 8.44
C LYS A 51 -5.70 -14.12 7.25
N SER A 52 -6.92 -13.67 7.46
CA SER A 52 -7.90 -13.55 6.39
C SER A 52 -7.50 -12.52 5.33
N GLY A 53 -7.00 -11.36 5.74
CA GLY A 53 -6.52 -10.31 4.85
C GLY A 53 -5.31 -10.74 4.02
N THR A 54 -4.33 -11.41 4.63
CA THR A 54 -3.15 -11.94 3.91
C THR A 54 -3.52 -13.05 2.94
N ASN A 55 -4.42 -13.97 3.32
CA ASN A 55 -4.89 -15.01 2.41
C ASN A 55 -5.63 -14.42 1.20
N ALA A 56 -6.51 -13.45 1.43
CA ALA A 56 -7.21 -12.75 0.36
C ALA A 56 -6.24 -12.03 -0.60
N ALA A 57 -5.22 -11.35 -0.06
CA ALA A 57 -4.20 -10.69 -0.85
C ALA A 57 -3.38 -11.68 -1.69
N ILE A 58 -3.01 -12.84 -1.15
CA ILE A 58 -2.28 -13.89 -1.90
C ILE A 58 -3.15 -14.45 -3.02
N ILE A 59 -4.43 -14.76 -2.75
CA ILE A 59 -5.35 -15.26 -3.77
C ILE A 59 -5.52 -14.22 -4.88
N ALA A 60 -5.72 -12.95 -4.54
CA ALA A 60 -5.82 -11.87 -5.51
C ALA A 60 -4.57 -11.75 -6.38
N LEU A 61 -3.37 -11.84 -5.76
CA LEU A 61 -2.10 -11.80 -6.47
C LEU A 61 -1.97 -12.95 -7.49
N ILE A 62 -2.33 -14.17 -7.10
CA ILE A 62 -2.30 -15.34 -7.99
C ILE A 62 -3.26 -15.16 -9.16
N LEU A 63 -4.51 -14.74 -8.88
CA LEU A 63 -5.51 -14.52 -9.93
C LEU A 63 -5.08 -13.45 -10.92
N VAL A 64 -4.54 -12.34 -10.43
CA VAL A 64 -4.00 -11.26 -11.26
C VAL A 64 -2.81 -11.74 -12.08
N ALA A 65 -1.89 -12.50 -11.49
CA ALA A 65 -0.74 -13.05 -12.21
C ALA A 65 -1.18 -13.97 -13.36
N LEU A 66 -2.13 -14.86 -13.11
CA LEU A 66 -2.70 -15.74 -14.12
C LEU A 66 -3.41 -14.95 -15.23
N TYR A 67 -4.19 -13.95 -14.87
CA TYR A 67 -4.87 -13.05 -15.81
C TYR A 67 -3.86 -12.36 -16.73
N MET A 68 -2.79 -11.80 -16.18
CA MET A 68 -1.75 -11.11 -16.97
C MET A 68 -1.06 -12.05 -17.96
N PHE A 69 -0.79 -13.30 -17.60
CA PHE A 69 -0.28 -14.29 -18.54
C PHE A 69 -1.29 -14.67 -19.62
N ALA A 70 -2.55 -14.84 -19.25
CA ALA A 70 -3.61 -15.24 -20.18
C ALA A 70 -3.90 -14.17 -21.24
N VAL A 71 -3.89 -12.88 -20.86
CA VAL A 71 -4.28 -11.77 -21.73
C VAL A 71 -3.12 -11.18 -22.52
N TYR A 72 -1.92 -11.05 -21.89
CA TYR A 72 -0.76 -10.37 -22.47
C TYR A 72 0.39 -11.32 -22.87
N GLY A 73 0.16 -12.62 -22.74
CA GLY A 73 1.14 -13.62 -23.11
C GLY A 73 2.36 -13.65 -22.19
N LEU A 74 3.38 -14.43 -22.61
CA LEU A 74 4.50 -14.75 -21.72
C LEU A 74 5.37 -13.53 -21.38
N VAL A 75 5.75 -12.73 -22.38
CA VAL A 75 6.75 -11.65 -22.20
C VAL A 75 6.16 -10.49 -21.40
N PHE A 76 5.03 -9.96 -21.83
CA PHE A 76 4.36 -8.84 -21.18
C PHE A 76 3.75 -9.26 -19.86
N GLY A 77 3.17 -10.47 -19.77
CA GLY A 77 2.67 -11.04 -18.51
C GLY A 77 3.80 -11.25 -17.50
N LEU A 78 4.96 -11.78 -17.90
CA LEU A 78 6.11 -11.92 -17.02
C LEU A 78 6.64 -10.55 -16.55
N THR A 79 6.73 -9.58 -17.47
CA THR A 79 7.17 -8.22 -17.13
C THR A 79 6.26 -7.58 -16.08
N ALA A 80 4.94 -7.66 -16.26
CA ALA A 80 3.98 -7.11 -15.31
C ALA A 80 4.04 -7.81 -13.95
N ASN A 81 4.17 -9.14 -13.93
CA ASN A 81 4.27 -9.90 -12.69
C ASN A 81 5.58 -9.62 -11.94
N LEU A 82 6.71 -9.47 -12.64
CA LEU A 82 7.97 -9.05 -12.03
C LEU A 82 7.89 -7.63 -11.48
N ALA A 83 7.28 -6.70 -12.25
CA ALA A 83 7.06 -5.33 -11.78
C ALA A 83 6.17 -5.31 -10.52
N LEU A 84 5.14 -6.15 -10.46
CA LEU A 84 4.27 -6.29 -9.30
C LEU A 84 5.01 -6.82 -8.07
N LEU A 85 5.84 -7.85 -8.22
CA LEU A 85 6.65 -8.38 -7.12
C LEU A 85 7.64 -7.33 -6.58
N ILE A 86 8.29 -6.58 -7.46
CA ILE A 86 9.18 -5.49 -7.07
C ILE A 86 8.39 -4.37 -6.39
N ASN A 87 7.21 -4.04 -6.88
CA ASN A 87 6.33 -3.05 -6.26
C ASN A 87 6.01 -3.41 -4.80
N ILE A 88 5.50 -4.63 -4.56
CA ILE A 88 5.18 -5.11 -3.22
C ILE A 88 6.41 -5.11 -2.32
N SER A 89 7.54 -5.63 -2.82
CA SER A 89 8.80 -5.65 -2.06
C SER A 89 9.27 -4.23 -1.71
N SER A 90 9.12 -3.28 -2.64
CA SER A 90 9.48 -1.87 -2.41
C SER A 90 8.58 -1.22 -1.35
N ILE A 91 7.27 -1.48 -1.38
CA ILE A 91 6.34 -0.98 -0.36
C ILE A 91 6.74 -1.49 1.03
N LEU A 92 6.97 -2.80 1.15
CA LEU A 92 7.36 -3.41 2.43
C LEU A 92 8.72 -2.89 2.93
N ALA A 93 9.68 -2.75 2.03
CA ALA A 93 10.99 -2.18 2.36
C ALA A 93 10.88 -0.72 2.84
N LEU A 94 10.11 0.12 2.15
CA LEU A 94 9.90 1.51 2.54
C LEU A 94 9.14 1.62 3.85
N LEU A 95 8.11 0.82 4.09
CA LEU A 95 7.41 0.77 5.38
C LEU A 95 8.36 0.41 6.53
N GLY A 96 9.25 -0.57 6.29
CA GLY A 96 10.27 -0.95 7.26
C GLY A 96 11.30 0.16 7.53
N LEU A 97 11.75 0.85 6.48
CA LEU A 97 12.73 1.95 6.60
C LEU A 97 12.20 3.14 7.40
N ILE A 98 10.94 3.51 7.20
CA ILE A 98 10.31 4.63 7.95
C ILE A 98 9.78 4.21 9.33
N GLY A 99 9.91 2.93 9.70
CA GLY A 99 9.38 2.40 10.96
C GLY A 99 7.86 2.46 11.08
N ALA A 100 7.13 2.44 9.97
CA ALA A 100 5.67 2.52 9.97
C ALA A 100 5.06 1.21 10.47
N THR A 101 4.06 1.31 11.34
CA THR A 101 3.30 0.15 11.80
C THR A 101 2.27 -0.27 10.76
N LEU A 102 2.28 -1.55 10.38
CA LEU A 102 1.30 -2.11 9.47
C LEU A 102 -0.03 -2.32 10.21
N THR A 103 -1.03 -1.51 9.88
CA THR A 103 -2.39 -1.60 10.43
C THR A 103 -3.28 -2.47 9.53
N LEU A 104 -4.44 -2.93 10.03
CA LEU A 104 -5.42 -3.66 9.19
C LEU A 104 -5.85 -2.88 7.95
N PRO A 105 -6.23 -1.59 8.03
CA PRO A 105 -6.44 -0.77 6.83
C PRO A 105 -5.18 -0.62 5.97
N GLY A 106 -3.98 -0.65 6.57
CA GLY A 106 -2.72 -0.64 5.83
C GLY A 106 -2.55 -1.88 4.95
N ILE A 107 -2.92 -3.08 5.43
CA ILE A 107 -2.96 -4.31 4.61
C ILE A 107 -3.94 -4.15 3.44
N ALA A 108 -5.13 -3.58 3.68
CA ALA A 108 -6.08 -3.28 2.62
C ALA A 108 -5.51 -2.26 1.61
N GLY A 109 -4.73 -1.28 2.08
CA GLY A 109 -3.99 -0.34 1.23
C GLY A 109 -2.99 -1.04 0.31
N ILE A 110 -2.23 -2.01 0.82
CA ILE A 110 -1.33 -2.83 -0.01
C ILE A 110 -2.13 -3.60 -1.06
N ALA A 111 -3.23 -4.26 -0.69
CA ALA A 111 -4.07 -4.99 -1.63
C ALA A 111 -4.65 -4.07 -2.73
N LEU A 112 -5.05 -2.85 -2.38
CA LEU A 112 -5.51 -1.85 -3.34
C LEU A 112 -4.39 -1.43 -4.30
N THR A 113 -3.18 -1.20 -3.78
CA THR A 113 -2.04 -0.78 -4.61
C THR A 113 -1.57 -1.88 -5.57
N VAL A 114 -1.76 -3.16 -5.24
CA VAL A 114 -1.56 -4.29 -6.16
C VAL A 114 -2.44 -4.13 -7.41
N GLY A 115 -3.73 -3.82 -7.23
CA GLY A 115 -4.63 -3.54 -8.36
C GLY A 115 -4.16 -2.36 -9.21
N MET A 116 -3.83 -1.24 -8.58
CA MET A 116 -3.34 -0.05 -9.29
C MET A 116 -2.01 -0.27 -10.02
N ALA A 117 -1.12 -1.09 -9.46
CA ALA A 117 0.14 -1.43 -10.11
C ALA A 117 -0.05 -2.26 -11.38
N VAL A 118 -1.03 -3.17 -11.36
CA VAL A 118 -1.41 -3.95 -12.55
C VAL A 118 -2.08 -3.06 -13.58
N ASP A 119 -3.01 -2.19 -13.18
CA ASP A 119 -3.69 -1.26 -14.08
C ASP A 119 -2.72 -0.36 -14.84
N ALA A 120 -1.65 0.11 -14.20
CA ALA A 120 -0.62 0.90 -14.85
C ALA A 120 0.09 0.10 -15.98
N ASN A 121 0.42 -1.17 -15.75
CA ASN A 121 1.00 -2.03 -16.77
C ASN A 121 0.00 -2.37 -17.89
N VAL A 122 -1.25 -2.68 -17.52
CA VAL A 122 -2.36 -2.90 -18.49
C VAL A 122 -2.52 -1.70 -19.41
N LEU A 123 -2.57 -0.49 -18.85
CA LEU A 123 -2.70 0.74 -19.63
C LEU A 123 -1.54 0.91 -20.63
N ILE A 124 -0.31 0.64 -20.21
CA ILE A 124 0.87 0.68 -21.11
C ILE A 124 0.71 -0.34 -22.24
N PHE A 125 0.34 -1.58 -21.91
CA PHE A 125 0.23 -2.65 -22.89
C PHE A 125 -0.90 -2.42 -23.88
N GLU A 126 -2.06 -1.93 -23.42
CA GLU A 126 -3.17 -1.58 -24.32
C GLU A 126 -2.80 -0.40 -25.23
N ARG A 127 -2.05 0.59 -24.77
CA ARG A 127 -1.55 1.68 -25.61
C ARG A 127 -0.56 1.16 -26.68
N ILE A 128 0.32 0.26 -26.32
CA ILE A 128 1.21 -0.40 -27.28
C ILE A 128 0.39 -1.18 -28.32
N ARG A 129 -0.63 -1.94 -27.88
CA ARG A 129 -1.53 -2.70 -28.76
C ARG A 129 -2.32 -1.78 -29.72
N GLU A 130 -2.79 -0.64 -29.24
CA GLU A 130 -3.49 0.37 -30.04
C GLU A 130 -2.57 0.96 -31.12
N GLU A 131 -1.34 1.31 -30.76
CA GLU A 131 -0.33 1.82 -31.69
C GLU A 131 0.05 0.78 -32.78
N LEU A 132 0.13 -0.50 -32.41
CA LEU A 132 0.36 -1.58 -33.38
C LEU A 132 -0.82 -1.75 -34.35
N ARG A 133 -2.07 -1.65 -33.84
CA ARG A 133 -3.28 -1.72 -34.67
C ARG A 133 -3.38 -0.55 -35.64
N SER A 134 -2.81 0.61 -35.30
CA SER A 134 -2.72 1.77 -36.20
C SER A 134 -1.66 1.63 -37.30
N GLY A 135 -0.96 0.47 -37.38
CA GLY A 135 0.03 0.16 -38.41
C GLY A 135 1.43 0.70 -38.15
N ARG A 136 1.73 1.14 -36.94
CA ARG A 136 3.08 1.61 -36.57
C ARG A 136 4.07 0.44 -36.43
N SER A 137 5.34 0.73 -36.65
CA SER A 137 6.40 -0.24 -36.40
C SER A 137 6.48 -0.58 -34.89
N VAL A 138 6.95 -1.80 -34.56
CA VAL A 138 7.04 -2.31 -33.20
C VAL A 138 7.78 -1.33 -32.27
N ILE A 139 8.91 -0.77 -32.72
CA ILE A 139 9.71 0.21 -31.94
C ILE A 139 8.89 1.45 -31.66
N SER A 140 8.26 2.01 -32.69
CA SER A 140 7.43 3.22 -32.57
C SER A 140 6.21 2.99 -31.69
N ALA A 141 5.59 1.81 -31.77
CA ALA A 141 4.45 1.43 -30.96
C ALA A 141 4.82 1.33 -29.47
N ILE A 142 5.95 0.72 -29.14
CA ILE A 142 6.45 0.65 -27.76
C ILE A 142 6.73 2.06 -27.23
N ASP A 143 7.51 2.89 -27.96
CA ASP A 143 7.90 4.20 -27.46
C ASP A 143 6.70 5.16 -27.30
N ASN A 144 5.80 5.18 -28.28
CA ASN A 144 4.58 5.99 -28.20
C ASN A 144 3.58 5.48 -27.17
N GLY A 145 3.42 4.16 -27.05
CA GLY A 145 2.55 3.54 -26.02
C GLY A 145 2.99 3.94 -24.62
N PHE A 146 4.29 3.84 -24.32
CA PHE A 146 4.83 4.31 -23.03
C PHE A 146 4.64 5.82 -22.83
N LYS A 147 4.88 6.67 -23.84
CA LYS A 147 4.72 8.12 -23.72
C LYS A 147 3.27 8.54 -23.45
N GLN A 148 2.32 7.90 -24.13
CA GLN A 148 0.89 8.21 -23.93
C GLN A 148 0.39 7.69 -22.60
N ALA A 149 0.72 6.44 -22.24
CA ALA A 149 0.35 5.85 -20.97
C ALA A 149 0.92 6.63 -19.78
N LEU A 150 2.17 7.11 -19.88
CA LEU A 150 2.85 7.88 -18.82
C LEU A 150 2.01 9.07 -18.35
N ARG A 151 1.45 9.84 -19.26
CA ARG A 151 0.65 11.02 -18.91
C ARG A 151 -0.59 10.61 -18.11
N THR A 152 -1.33 9.61 -18.59
CA THR A 152 -2.53 9.10 -17.91
C THR A 152 -2.20 8.48 -16.54
N ILE A 153 -1.08 7.75 -16.43
CA ILE A 153 -0.64 7.16 -15.16
C ILE A 153 -0.27 8.25 -14.15
N ILE A 154 0.44 9.30 -14.57
CA ILE A 154 0.78 10.43 -13.68
C ILE A 154 -0.49 11.13 -13.21
N ASP A 155 -1.42 11.44 -14.11
CA ASP A 155 -2.66 12.15 -13.77
C ASP A 155 -3.50 11.35 -12.76
N ALA A 156 -3.73 10.06 -13.02
CA ALA A 156 -4.48 9.17 -12.13
C ALA A 156 -3.81 9.00 -10.75
N ASN A 157 -2.50 8.81 -10.74
CA ASN A 157 -1.77 8.61 -9.48
C ASN A 157 -1.60 9.92 -8.68
N THR A 158 -1.56 11.07 -9.33
CA THR A 158 -1.52 12.37 -8.66
C THR A 158 -2.78 12.60 -7.84
N THR A 159 -3.96 12.32 -8.38
CA THR A 159 -5.23 12.44 -7.64
C THR A 159 -5.27 11.50 -6.42
N THR A 160 -4.80 10.27 -6.58
CA THR A 160 -4.72 9.30 -5.48
C THR A 160 -3.72 9.74 -4.42
N LEU A 161 -2.57 10.30 -4.81
CA LEU A 161 -1.56 10.82 -3.89
C LEU A 161 -2.10 12.01 -3.09
N ILE A 162 -2.83 12.93 -3.71
CA ILE A 162 -3.51 14.02 -3.01
C ILE A 162 -4.50 13.49 -1.97
N ALA A 163 -5.31 12.50 -2.34
CA ALA A 163 -6.22 11.85 -1.40
C ALA A 163 -5.47 11.19 -0.22
N ALA A 164 -4.36 10.51 -0.49
CA ALA A 164 -3.53 9.91 0.54
C ALA A 164 -2.94 10.96 1.49
N VAL A 165 -2.48 12.11 1.00
CA VAL A 165 -1.96 13.22 1.83
C VAL A 165 -3.07 13.79 2.71
N ILE A 166 -4.28 13.98 2.17
CA ILE A 166 -5.44 14.45 2.93
C ILE A 166 -5.79 13.45 4.04
N LEU A 167 -5.85 12.16 3.72
CA LEU A 167 -6.10 11.10 4.70
C LEU A 167 -5.02 11.01 5.77
N PHE A 168 -3.77 11.26 5.42
CA PHE A 168 -2.66 11.30 6.38
C PHE A 168 -2.78 12.49 7.34
N GLN A 169 -3.13 13.67 6.83
CA GLN A 169 -3.22 14.90 7.62
C GLN A 169 -4.45 14.90 8.55
N PHE A 170 -5.59 14.50 8.05
CA PHE A 170 -6.87 14.57 8.78
C PHE A 170 -7.30 13.23 9.39
N GLY A 171 -6.69 12.12 8.97
CA GLY A 171 -6.99 10.81 9.52
C GLY A 171 -6.39 10.59 10.91
N SER A 172 -7.01 9.72 11.69
CA SER A 172 -6.53 9.30 13.00
C SER A 172 -6.19 7.79 13.00
N GLY A 173 -5.28 7.40 13.89
CA GLY A 173 -4.96 5.99 14.17
C GLY A 173 -4.79 5.12 12.90
N PRO A 174 -5.63 4.09 12.71
CA PRO A 174 -5.51 3.14 11.60
C PRO A 174 -5.63 3.76 10.20
N VAL A 175 -6.36 4.89 10.06
CA VAL A 175 -6.53 5.59 8.77
C VAL A 175 -5.23 6.21 8.31
N ARG A 176 -4.39 6.71 9.22
CA ARG A 176 -3.03 7.17 8.89
C ARG A 176 -2.17 6.05 8.32
N GLY A 177 -2.26 4.83 8.90
CA GLY A 177 -1.55 3.67 8.38
C GLY A 177 -1.96 3.33 6.96
N PHE A 178 -3.27 3.37 6.66
CA PHE A 178 -3.77 3.22 5.29
C PHE A 178 -3.23 4.30 4.35
N ALA A 179 -3.26 5.57 4.77
CA ALA A 179 -2.77 6.69 3.96
C ALA A 179 -1.28 6.56 3.61
N VAL A 180 -0.45 6.12 4.56
CA VAL A 180 0.99 5.88 4.33
C VAL A 180 1.19 4.76 3.33
N THR A 181 0.53 3.61 3.50
CA THR A 181 0.65 2.48 2.56
C THR A 181 0.16 2.86 1.17
N LEU A 182 -0.93 3.63 1.06
CA LEU A 182 -1.46 4.11 -0.21
C LEU A 182 -0.47 5.06 -0.90
N ALA A 183 0.07 6.05 -0.18
CA ALA A 183 1.05 7.00 -0.74
C ALA A 183 2.31 6.29 -1.24
N LEU A 184 2.89 5.41 -0.42
CA LEU A 184 4.06 4.61 -0.81
C LEU A 184 3.73 3.71 -2.00
N GLY A 185 2.57 3.06 -2.00
CA GLY A 185 2.12 2.21 -3.08
C GLY A 185 1.99 2.95 -4.41
N VAL A 186 1.42 4.15 -4.41
CA VAL A 186 1.34 5.00 -5.60
C VAL A 186 2.73 5.36 -6.13
N LEU A 187 3.63 5.80 -5.26
CA LEU A 187 5.00 6.18 -5.66
C LEU A 187 5.77 4.98 -6.23
N THR A 188 5.70 3.83 -5.58
CA THR A 188 6.36 2.59 -6.06
C THR A 188 5.75 2.07 -7.34
N THR A 189 4.42 2.19 -7.52
CA THR A 189 3.72 1.82 -8.75
C THR A 189 4.19 2.67 -9.93
N MET A 190 4.29 3.98 -9.75
CA MET A 190 4.83 4.87 -10.79
C MET A 190 6.27 4.48 -11.18
N PHE A 191 7.10 4.20 -10.17
CA PHE A 191 8.47 3.77 -10.42
C PHE A 191 8.53 2.45 -11.17
N THR A 192 7.82 1.42 -10.72
CA THR A 192 7.90 0.07 -11.30
C THR A 192 7.25 -0.02 -12.68
N SER A 193 6.11 0.63 -12.90
CA SER A 193 5.43 0.59 -14.18
C SER A 193 6.17 1.40 -15.26
N ILE A 194 6.71 2.58 -14.91
CA ILE A 194 7.33 3.47 -15.89
C ILE A 194 8.79 3.08 -16.15
N LEU A 195 9.59 2.89 -15.11
CA LEU A 195 11.03 2.65 -15.25
C LEU A 195 11.36 1.18 -15.43
N PHE A 196 10.83 0.33 -14.53
CA PHE A 196 11.19 -1.09 -14.51
C PHE A 196 10.57 -1.84 -15.70
N SER A 197 9.26 -1.69 -15.94
CA SER A 197 8.59 -2.35 -17.05
C SER A 197 9.14 -1.89 -18.41
N ARG A 198 9.42 -0.58 -18.56
CA ARG A 198 10.06 -0.05 -19.77
C ARG A 198 11.47 -0.62 -19.96
N GLY A 199 12.24 -0.71 -18.88
CA GLY A 199 13.59 -1.28 -18.91
C GLY A 199 13.60 -2.72 -19.39
N ILE A 200 12.75 -3.58 -18.83
CA ILE A 200 12.66 -5.00 -19.22
C ILE A 200 12.23 -5.14 -20.68
N ILE A 201 11.16 -4.46 -21.09
CA ILE A 201 10.64 -4.55 -22.46
C ILE A 201 11.68 -4.04 -23.45
N SER A 202 12.37 -2.95 -23.15
CA SER A 202 13.43 -2.41 -24.00
C SER A 202 14.63 -3.38 -24.11
N LEU A 203 15.06 -3.98 -23.00
CA LEU A 203 16.15 -4.97 -22.99
C LEU A 203 15.76 -6.23 -23.77
N TRP A 204 14.55 -6.73 -23.57
CA TRP A 204 14.04 -7.87 -24.32
C TRP A 204 13.97 -7.58 -25.81
N PHE A 205 13.41 -6.43 -26.18
CA PHE A 205 13.28 -6.01 -27.57
C PHE A 205 14.65 -5.87 -28.25
N ASN A 206 15.62 -5.23 -27.59
CA ASN A 206 16.97 -5.04 -28.13
C ASN A 206 17.71 -6.36 -28.38
N ARG A 207 17.39 -7.40 -27.59
CA ARG A 207 18.00 -8.74 -27.75
C ARG A 207 17.34 -9.57 -28.84
N ILE A 208 16.02 -9.58 -28.92
CA ILE A 208 15.25 -10.52 -29.75
C ILE A 208 14.80 -9.88 -31.05
N LYS A 209 14.59 -8.55 -31.09
CA LYS A 209 14.12 -7.78 -32.26
C LYS A 209 12.95 -8.47 -32.99
N PRO A 210 11.83 -8.79 -32.30
CA PRO A 210 10.74 -9.52 -32.91
C PRO A 210 10.10 -8.68 -34.03
N SER A 211 9.78 -9.33 -35.16
CA SER A 211 9.09 -8.67 -36.26
C SER A 211 7.61 -8.43 -35.99
N LYS A 212 7.01 -9.18 -35.06
CA LYS A 212 5.62 -9.02 -34.58
C LYS A 212 5.59 -9.19 -33.08
N LEU A 213 4.80 -8.37 -32.40
CA LEU A 213 4.48 -8.54 -31.00
C LEU A 213 3.18 -9.34 -30.86
N ASN A 214 3.22 -10.35 -30.01
CA ASN A 214 2.03 -11.10 -29.62
C ASN A 214 1.57 -10.53 -28.26
N ILE A 215 0.74 -9.48 -28.30
CA ILE A 215 0.23 -8.74 -27.16
C ILE A 215 -1.28 -8.54 -27.28
#